data_ddf67a8e1d9e6ed57a1a65b8e905dbf8
#
_entry.id   ddf67a8e1d9e6ed57a1a65b8e905dbf8
#
_cell.length_a   1.000
_cell.length_b   1.000
_cell.length_c   1.000
_cell.angle_alpha   90.00
_cell.angle_beta   90.00
_cell.angle_gamma   90.00
#
_symmetry.space_group_name_H-M   'P 1'
#
loop_
_entity.id
_entity.type
_entity.pdbx_description
1 polymer ?
#
loop_
_entity_poly.entity_id
_entity_poly.type
_entity_poly.pdbx_seq_one_letter_code
_entity_poly.pdbx_strand_id
1 'polypeptide(L)'
;MRYHNITKDDMLNGDGLRVVLWVAGCSHCCKDCHNPITWDPNGGLPFDTAAKNEVFEELEKDYISGITFSGGDPLHIANAYDVTELAKEIRAKFPNKTIWLYTGYTWEEIRHLEVVKYLDVLVDGEFEVDKKDQNLHWKGSSNQRVIDVKRTLREGEVRLHEEDCEVS
;
A
#
# COMPACT_ATOMS: atom_id res chain seq x y z
N MET A 1 -6.45 -7.16 -12.72
CA MET A 1 -6.18 -5.91 -11.99
C MET A 1 -5.90 -4.79 -12.98
N ARG A 2 -6.39 -3.63 -12.71
CA ARG A 2 -6.13 -2.42 -13.51
C ARG A 2 -5.48 -1.37 -12.63
N TYR A 3 -4.76 -0.44 -13.24
CA TYR A 3 -4.03 0.58 -12.49
C TYR A 3 -4.09 1.93 -13.21
N HIS A 4 -3.91 3.00 -12.44
CA HIS A 4 -3.91 4.37 -12.99
C HIS A 4 -2.52 4.91 -13.24
N ASN A 5 -1.56 4.52 -12.43
CA ASN A 5 -0.21 5.06 -12.55
C ASN A 5 0.82 4.16 -11.85
N ILE A 6 2.06 4.30 -12.26
CA ILE A 6 3.22 3.75 -11.60
C ILE A 6 4.15 4.94 -11.34
N THR A 7 4.25 5.35 -10.08
CA THR A 7 5.09 6.47 -9.70
C THR A 7 6.48 5.97 -9.34
N LYS A 8 7.50 6.58 -9.87
CA LYS A 8 8.90 6.21 -9.60
C LYS A 8 9.55 7.23 -8.69
N ASP A 9 10.50 6.77 -7.87
CA ASP A 9 11.26 7.63 -6.95
C ASP A 9 10.35 8.42 -6.01
N ASP A 10 9.28 7.78 -5.53
CA ASP A 10 8.30 8.40 -4.62
C ASP A 10 8.85 8.39 -3.19
N MET A 11 8.74 9.53 -2.49
CA MET A 11 9.17 9.69 -1.11
C MET A 11 8.02 9.91 -0.14
N LEU A 12 6.79 10.00 -0.64
CA LEU A 12 5.63 10.40 0.17
C LEU A 12 4.80 9.22 0.68
N ASN A 13 4.90 8.07 0.01
CA ASN A 13 4.05 6.92 0.28
C ASN A 13 4.85 5.75 0.84
N GLY A 14 5.57 6.00 1.91
CA GLY A 14 6.36 5.00 2.61
C GLY A 14 7.79 5.44 2.84
N ASP A 15 8.55 4.56 3.46
CA ASP A 15 9.93 4.80 3.86
C ASP A 15 10.88 4.75 2.67
N GLY A 16 11.76 5.73 2.54
CA GLY A 16 12.77 5.79 1.49
C GLY A 16 12.18 6.09 0.11
N LEU A 17 12.99 5.91 -0.92
CA LEU A 17 12.54 6.06 -2.31
C LEU A 17 11.87 4.78 -2.77
N ARG A 18 10.66 4.90 -3.33
CA ARG A 18 9.83 3.74 -3.62
C ARG A 18 9.17 3.84 -4.99
N VAL A 19 8.85 2.69 -5.57
CA VAL A 19 7.91 2.63 -6.68
C VAL A 19 6.51 2.48 -6.06
N VAL A 20 5.54 3.27 -6.55
CA VAL A 20 4.15 3.19 -6.08
C VAL A 20 3.26 2.73 -7.22
N LEU A 21 2.51 1.66 -7.00
CA LEU A 21 1.51 1.16 -7.92
C LEU A 21 0.13 1.65 -7.47
N TRP A 22 -0.50 2.47 -8.31
CA TRP A 22 -1.80 3.08 -8.03
C TRP A 22 -2.89 2.25 -8.70
N VAL A 23 -3.50 1.33 -7.96
CA VAL A 23 -4.51 0.41 -8.51
C VAL A 23 -5.88 1.08 -8.66
N ALA A 24 -6.70 0.55 -9.57
CA ALA A 24 -8.07 0.98 -9.78
C ALA A 24 -9.03 0.12 -8.98
N GLY A 25 -10.07 0.74 -8.42
CA GLY A 25 -11.13 0.06 -7.69
C GLY A 25 -11.07 0.32 -6.19
N CYS A 26 -12.13 0.92 -5.68
CA CYS A 26 -12.29 1.16 -4.25
C CYS A 26 -13.78 1.27 -3.94
N SER A 27 -14.25 0.47 -2.98
CA SER A 27 -15.65 0.47 -2.55
C SER A 27 -15.91 1.32 -1.31
N HIS A 28 -14.88 1.92 -0.73
CA HIS A 28 -15.01 2.71 0.50
C HIS A 28 -15.71 4.05 0.29
N CYS A 29 -15.48 4.68 -0.86
CA CYS A 29 -16.11 5.95 -1.25
C CYS A 29 -15.97 7.02 -0.15
N CYS A 30 -14.77 7.16 0.40
CA CYS A 30 -14.50 8.09 1.49
C CYS A 30 -14.79 9.53 1.06
N LYS A 31 -15.48 10.29 1.91
CA LYS A 31 -15.77 11.69 1.66
C LYS A 31 -14.44 12.45 1.52
N ASP A 32 -14.33 13.28 0.47
CA ASP A 32 -13.15 14.06 0.15
C ASP A 32 -11.87 13.22 0.00
N CYS A 33 -12.03 11.98 -0.49
CA CYS A 33 -10.91 11.11 -0.83
C CYS A 33 -9.95 11.80 -1.79
N HIS A 34 -8.63 11.58 -1.60
CA HIS A 34 -7.60 12.18 -2.46
C HIS A 34 -7.64 11.66 -3.90
N ASN A 35 -8.14 10.44 -4.12
CA ASN A 35 -8.09 9.79 -5.42
C ASN A 35 -9.43 9.19 -5.85
N PRO A 36 -10.52 10.00 -5.94
CA PRO A 36 -11.83 9.44 -6.30
C PRO A 36 -11.86 8.82 -7.70
N ILE A 37 -10.99 9.23 -8.59
CA ILE A 37 -10.88 8.64 -9.93
C ILE A 37 -10.51 7.15 -9.88
N THR A 38 -9.92 6.68 -8.78
CA THR A 38 -9.51 5.29 -8.62
C THR A 38 -10.63 4.37 -8.11
N TRP A 39 -11.83 4.90 -7.86
CA TRP A 39 -12.95 4.11 -7.33
C TRP A 39 -13.48 3.07 -8.32
N ASP A 40 -13.41 3.37 -9.62
CA ASP A 40 -13.92 2.47 -10.66
C ASP A 40 -12.90 1.35 -10.95
N PRO A 41 -13.25 0.08 -10.64
CA PRO A 41 -12.33 -1.04 -10.89
C PRO A 41 -12.07 -1.29 -12.37
N ASN A 42 -12.87 -0.71 -13.26
CA ASN A 42 -12.68 -0.80 -14.71
C ASN A 42 -11.93 0.39 -15.27
N GLY A 43 -11.55 1.36 -14.44
CA GLY A 43 -10.79 2.52 -14.85
C GLY A 43 -9.32 2.21 -15.06
N GLY A 44 -8.58 3.17 -15.63
CA GLY A 44 -7.15 3.03 -15.85
C GLY A 44 -6.78 2.04 -16.93
N LEU A 45 -5.62 1.45 -16.81
CA LEU A 45 -5.03 0.52 -17.78
C LEU A 45 -4.93 -0.89 -17.16
N PRO A 46 -4.99 -1.94 -18.01
CA PRO A 46 -4.76 -3.30 -17.50
C PRO A 46 -3.31 -3.45 -17.00
N PHE A 47 -3.14 -4.10 -15.88
CA PHE A 47 -1.81 -4.41 -15.34
C PHE A 47 -1.28 -5.64 -16.06
N ASP A 48 -0.62 -5.41 -17.18
CA ASP A 48 -0.09 -6.47 -18.04
C ASP A 48 1.39 -6.73 -17.77
N THR A 49 1.99 -7.60 -18.59
CA THR A 49 3.41 -7.95 -18.45
C THR A 49 4.31 -6.74 -18.59
N ALA A 50 3.98 -5.80 -19.50
CA ALA A 50 4.78 -4.59 -19.66
C ALA A 50 4.76 -3.72 -18.42
N ALA A 51 3.60 -3.55 -17.78
CA ALA A 51 3.47 -2.80 -16.54
C ALA A 51 4.24 -3.47 -15.40
N LYS A 52 4.15 -4.79 -15.30
CA LYS A 52 4.88 -5.57 -14.31
C LYS A 52 6.39 -5.40 -14.50
N ASN A 53 6.88 -5.45 -15.73
CA ASN A 53 8.29 -5.25 -16.01
C ASN A 53 8.75 -3.86 -15.61
N GLU A 54 7.92 -2.85 -15.82
CA GLU A 54 8.22 -1.47 -15.39
C GLU A 54 8.43 -1.37 -13.89
N VAL A 55 7.57 -2.03 -13.12
CA VAL A 55 7.72 -2.08 -11.66
C VAL A 55 9.01 -2.80 -11.27
N PHE A 56 9.29 -3.93 -11.90
CA PHE A 56 10.45 -4.74 -11.57
C PHE A 56 11.76 -4.06 -11.94
N GLU A 57 11.81 -3.36 -13.06
CA GLU A 57 12.99 -2.57 -13.45
C GLU A 57 13.31 -1.50 -12.41
N GLU A 58 12.29 -0.87 -11.86
CA GLU A 58 12.47 0.12 -10.81
C GLU A 58 12.98 -0.53 -9.53
N LEU A 59 12.43 -1.68 -9.15
CA LEU A 59 12.85 -2.41 -7.96
C LEU A 59 14.30 -2.93 -8.04
N GLU A 60 14.84 -3.11 -9.23
CA GLU A 60 16.22 -3.55 -9.41
C GLU A 60 17.24 -2.47 -9.04
N LYS A 61 16.82 -1.21 -8.98
CA LYS A 61 17.72 -0.10 -8.65
C LYS A 61 18.10 -0.14 -7.16
N ASP A 62 19.39 -0.03 -6.90
CA ASP A 62 19.93 -0.15 -5.53
C ASP A 62 19.35 0.88 -4.55
N TYR A 63 19.06 2.09 -5.03
CA TYR A 63 18.57 3.17 -4.19
C TYR A 63 17.06 3.09 -3.92
N ILE A 64 16.35 2.19 -4.58
CA ILE A 64 14.90 2.01 -4.34
C ILE A 64 14.71 1.08 -3.15
N SER A 65 14.01 1.57 -2.13
CA SER A 65 13.77 0.83 -0.87
C SER A 65 12.72 -0.27 -1.02
N GLY A 66 11.78 -0.12 -1.93
CA GLY A 66 10.74 -1.11 -2.13
C GLY A 66 9.54 -0.61 -2.92
N ILE A 67 8.41 -1.29 -2.74
CA ILE A 67 7.17 -0.98 -3.43
C ILE A 67 6.08 -0.60 -2.42
N THR A 68 5.19 0.30 -2.84
CA THR A 68 3.96 0.64 -2.13
C THR A 68 2.77 0.38 -3.03
N PHE A 69 1.79 -0.37 -2.54
CA PHE A 69 0.50 -0.54 -3.20
C PHE A 69 -0.47 0.51 -2.65
N SER A 70 -1.04 1.31 -3.52
CA SER A 70 -1.96 2.38 -3.15
C SER A 70 -2.99 2.60 -4.27
N GLY A 71 -3.62 3.76 -4.31
CA GLY A 71 -4.56 4.14 -5.36
C GLY A 71 -5.99 4.13 -4.86
N GLY A 72 -6.83 3.29 -5.47
CA GLY A 72 -8.13 2.89 -4.97
C GLY A 72 -7.92 2.05 -3.71
N ASP A 73 -8.28 0.78 -3.76
CA ASP A 73 -7.91 -0.11 -2.65
C ASP A 73 -7.26 -1.37 -3.19
N PRO A 74 -5.98 -1.62 -2.85
CA PRO A 74 -5.30 -2.85 -3.26
C PRO A 74 -5.99 -4.13 -2.78
N LEU A 75 -6.80 -4.05 -1.72
CA LEU A 75 -7.55 -5.19 -1.19
C LEU A 75 -9.00 -5.25 -1.68
N HIS A 76 -9.40 -4.35 -2.59
CA HIS A 76 -10.67 -4.47 -3.28
C HIS A 76 -10.74 -5.84 -3.96
N ILE A 77 -11.93 -6.46 -3.97
CA ILE A 77 -12.12 -7.81 -4.52
C ILE A 77 -11.56 -7.96 -5.94
N ALA A 78 -11.58 -6.89 -6.74
CA ALA A 78 -11.04 -6.91 -8.10
C ALA A 78 -9.51 -6.95 -8.13
N ASN A 79 -8.84 -6.64 -7.04
CA ASN A 79 -7.39 -6.46 -6.98
C ASN A 79 -6.67 -7.44 -6.05
N ALA A 80 -7.34 -7.90 -4.99
CA ALA A 80 -6.68 -8.60 -3.88
C ALA A 80 -5.87 -9.82 -4.33
N TYR A 81 -6.39 -10.61 -5.24
CA TYR A 81 -5.67 -11.80 -5.71
C TYR A 81 -4.39 -11.42 -6.46
N ASP A 82 -4.50 -10.48 -7.40
CA ASP A 82 -3.34 -10.07 -8.22
C ASP A 82 -2.30 -9.35 -7.38
N VAL A 83 -2.73 -8.54 -6.42
CA VAL A 83 -1.81 -7.85 -5.49
C VAL A 83 -1.07 -8.89 -4.64
N THR A 84 -1.78 -9.91 -4.16
CA THR A 84 -1.17 -10.98 -3.36
C THR A 84 -0.10 -11.72 -4.16
N GLU A 85 -0.42 -12.10 -5.40
CA GLU A 85 0.52 -12.82 -6.25
C GLU A 85 1.73 -11.96 -6.62
N LEU A 86 1.52 -10.68 -6.87
CA LEU A 86 2.60 -9.75 -7.16
C LEU A 86 3.50 -9.55 -5.94
N ALA A 87 2.91 -9.38 -4.75
CA ALA A 87 3.68 -9.24 -3.50
C ALA A 87 4.53 -10.49 -3.24
N LYS A 88 3.95 -11.66 -3.46
CA LYS A 88 4.64 -12.94 -3.32
C LYS A 88 5.86 -13.04 -4.25
N GLU A 89 5.67 -12.67 -5.50
CA GLU A 89 6.74 -12.69 -6.50
C GLU A 89 7.84 -11.69 -6.17
N ILE A 90 7.46 -10.48 -5.74
CA ILE A 90 8.42 -9.46 -5.33
C ILE A 90 9.22 -9.91 -4.12
N ARG A 91 8.57 -10.51 -3.15
CA ARG A 91 9.27 -11.02 -1.95
C ARG A 91 10.29 -12.08 -2.31
N ALA A 92 9.96 -12.98 -3.26
CA ALA A 92 10.86 -14.03 -3.70
C ALA A 92 12.04 -13.48 -4.50
N LYS A 93 11.77 -12.50 -5.37
CA LYS A 93 12.78 -11.97 -6.29
C LYS A 93 13.62 -10.85 -5.66
N PHE A 94 13.04 -10.08 -4.77
CA PHE A 94 13.70 -8.93 -4.13
C PHE A 94 13.56 -9.03 -2.61
N PRO A 95 14.21 -10.00 -1.95
CA PRO A 95 14.01 -10.23 -0.51
C PRO A 95 14.44 -9.08 0.38
N ASN A 96 15.28 -8.18 -0.12
CA ASN A 96 15.77 -7.03 0.64
C ASN A 96 14.91 -5.78 0.44
N LYS A 97 13.92 -5.83 -0.43
CA LYS A 97 13.02 -4.67 -0.66
C LYS A 97 11.82 -4.80 0.26
N THR A 98 11.30 -3.67 0.73
CA THR A 98 10.14 -3.64 1.61
C THR A 98 8.85 -3.47 0.82
N ILE A 99 7.75 -4.01 1.36
CA ILE A 99 6.43 -3.93 0.74
C ILE A 99 5.47 -3.22 1.69
N TRP A 100 4.95 -2.08 1.25
CA TRP A 100 3.94 -1.30 1.95
C TRP A 100 2.61 -1.40 1.22
N LEU A 101 1.51 -1.36 1.96
CA LEU A 101 0.18 -1.42 1.38
C LEU A 101 -0.77 -0.51 2.14
N TYR A 102 -1.49 0.34 1.39
CA TYR A 102 -2.54 1.21 1.91
C TYR A 102 -3.89 0.59 1.63
N THR A 103 -4.74 0.51 2.63
CA THR A 103 -6.11 -0.01 2.47
C THR A 103 -7.08 0.77 3.35
N GLY A 104 -8.34 0.83 2.92
CA GLY A 104 -9.42 1.38 3.73
C GLY A 104 -9.97 0.39 4.75
N TYR A 105 -9.62 -0.90 4.62
CA TYR A 105 -9.99 -1.89 5.62
C TYR A 105 -9.12 -1.75 6.87
N THR A 106 -9.61 -2.24 8.00
CA THR A 106 -8.80 -2.28 9.22
C THR A 106 -7.98 -3.58 9.29
N TRP A 107 -6.91 -3.54 10.05
CA TRP A 107 -6.09 -4.73 10.30
C TRP A 107 -6.95 -5.91 10.76
N GLU A 108 -7.88 -5.66 11.65
CA GLU A 108 -8.75 -6.68 12.21
C GLU A 108 -9.60 -7.36 11.14
N GLU A 109 -9.98 -6.61 10.11
CA GLU A 109 -10.79 -7.14 9.00
C GLU A 109 -9.99 -8.00 8.03
N ILE A 110 -8.70 -7.70 7.85
CA ILE A 110 -7.91 -8.29 6.75
C ILE A 110 -6.72 -9.13 7.23
N ARG A 111 -6.48 -9.21 8.52
CA ARG A 111 -5.30 -9.90 9.06
C ARG A 111 -5.20 -11.37 8.67
N HIS A 112 -6.30 -11.99 8.27
CA HIS A 112 -6.36 -13.39 7.85
C HIS A 112 -5.98 -13.61 6.38
N LEU A 113 -5.84 -12.55 5.60
CA LEU A 113 -5.54 -12.66 4.18
C LEU A 113 -4.08 -13.08 3.95
N GLU A 114 -3.87 -13.86 2.89
CA GLU A 114 -2.53 -14.34 2.56
C GLU A 114 -1.53 -13.21 2.31
N VAL A 115 -1.97 -12.10 1.70
CA VAL A 115 -1.09 -10.97 1.37
C VAL A 115 -0.34 -10.44 2.57
N VAL A 116 -0.94 -10.52 3.76
CA VAL A 116 -0.36 -10.00 5.01
C VAL A 116 1.02 -10.61 5.27
N LYS A 117 1.23 -11.87 4.90
CA LYS A 117 2.50 -12.56 5.10
C LYS A 117 3.66 -11.89 4.34
N TYR A 118 3.36 -11.17 3.29
CA TYR A 118 4.37 -10.58 2.41
C TYR A 118 4.60 -9.10 2.68
N LEU A 119 3.80 -8.49 3.55
CA LEU A 119 3.87 -7.06 3.84
C LEU A 119 4.86 -6.77 4.95
N ASP A 120 5.55 -5.63 4.83
CA ASP A 120 6.36 -5.07 5.92
C ASP A 120 5.56 -4.05 6.70
N VAL A 121 4.80 -3.20 6.01
CA VAL A 121 3.99 -2.15 6.63
C VAL A 121 2.62 -2.09 5.99
N LEU A 122 1.58 -1.94 6.80
CA LEU A 122 0.20 -1.74 6.37
C LEU A 122 -0.30 -0.41 6.94
N VAL A 123 -0.78 0.46 6.05
CA VAL A 123 -1.50 1.67 6.48
C VAL A 123 -2.98 1.35 6.37
N ASP A 124 -3.67 1.22 7.49
CA ASP A 124 -5.05 0.74 7.55
C ASP A 124 -6.06 1.83 7.88
N GLY A 125 -7.34 1.53 7.59
CA GLY A 125 -8.47 2.37 7.95
C GLY A 125 -8.88 3.33 6.85
N GLU A 126 -10.19 3.60 6.78
CA GLU A 126 -10.74 4.53 5.80
C GLU A 126 -10.30 5.96 6.09
N PHE A 127 -10.09 6.74 5.01
CA PHE A 127 -9.84 8.18 5.16
C PHE A 127 -11.10 8.84 5.73
N GLU A 128 -10.94 9.58 6.84
CA GLU A 128 -12.02 10.31 7.48
C GLU A 128 -11.69 11.80 7.43
N VAL A 129 -12.47 12.57 6.68
CA VAL A 129 -12.21 13.99 6.45
C VAL A 129 -12.17 14.79 7.77
N ASP A 130 -12.98 14.38 8.75
CA ASP A 130 -13.03 15.05 10.06
C ASP A 130 -11.74 14.88 10.87
N LYS A 131 -10.92 13.90 10.51
CA LYS A 131 -9.64 13.60 11.15
C LYS A 131 -8.46 13.89 10.26
N LYS A 132 -8.69 14.57 9.13
CA LYS A 132 -7.64 14.96 8.19
C LYS A 132 -6.63 15.90 8.87
N ASP A 133 -5.34 15.60 8.67
CA ASP A 133 -4.26 16.42 9.16
C ASP A 133 -3.09 16.34 8.18
N GLN A 134 -2.69 17.48 7.63
CA GLN A 134 -1.60 17.56 6.66
C GLN A 134 -0.24 17.23 7.25
N ASN A 135 -0.13 17.29 8.58
CA ASN A 135 1.13 17.02 9.28
C ASN A 135 1.34 15.55 9.61
N LEU A 136 0.37 14.69 9.30
CA LEU A 136 0.51 13.25 9.54
C LEU A 136 1.50 12.64 8.55
N HIS A 137 2.33 11.75 9.07
CA HIS A 137 3.32 11.06 8.26
C HIS A 137 2.72 9.78 7.68
N TRP A 138 2.73 9.67 6.35
CA TRP A 138 2.27 8.52 5.56
C TRP A 138 0.76 8.21 5.60
N LYS A 139 -0.03 8.95 6.32
CA LYS A 139 -1.47 8.73 6.40
C LYS A 139 -2.24 10.05 6.24
N GLY A 140 -3.49 9.95 5.77
CA GLY A 140 -4.29 11.14 5.47
C GLY A 140 -5.14 11.61 6.63
N SER A 141 -5.48 10.73 7.56
CA SER A 141 -6.32 11.05 8.71
C SER A 141 -5.84 10.34 9.95
N SER A 142 -6.11 10.93 11.14
CA SER A 142 -5.55 10.45 12.41
C SER A 142 -6.05 9.08 12.84
N ASN A 143 -7.20 8.64 12.32
CA ASN A 143 -7.73 7.31 12.62
C ASN A 143 -6.98 6.17 11.93
N GLN A 144 -6.22 6.48 10.88
CA GLN A 144 -5.44 5.48 10.17
C GLN A 144 -4.19 5.12 10.96
N ARG A 145 -3.73 3.88 10.82
CA ARG A 145 -2.57 3.38 11.55
C ARG A 145 -1.49 2.95 10.57
N VAL A 146 -0.24 3.26 10.88
CA VAL A 146 0.93 2.77 10.14
C VAL A 146 1.47 1.59 10.93
N ILE A 147 1.13 0.38 10.50
CA ILE A 147 1.35 -0.86 11.25
C ILE A 147 2.61 -1.58 10.78
N ASP A 148 3.50 -1.92 11.71
CA ASP A 148 4.61 -2.81 11.45
C ASP A 148 4.07 -4.24 11.42
N VAL A 149 3.88 -4.77 10.23
CA VAL A 149 3.21 -6.07 10.04
C VAL A 149 4.02 -7.22 10.62
N LYS A 150 5.31 -7.26 10.33
CA LYS A 150 6.15 -8.37 10.81
C LYS A 150 6.19 -8.42 12.32
N ARG A 151 6.33 -7.26 12.97
CA ARG A 151 6.34 -7.17 14.43
C ARG A 151 4.98 -7.54 15.00
N THR A 152 3.90 -7.07 14.38
CA THR A 152 2.53 -7.39 14.79
C THR A 152 2.27 -8.89 14.75
N LEU A 153 2.67 -9.55 13.66
CA LEU A 153 2.49 -11.01 13.54
C LEU A 153 3.32 -11.77 14.56
N ARG A 154 4.53 -11.31 14.84
CA ARG A 154 5.43 -11.96 15.80
C ARG A 154 4.92 -11.84 17.24
N GLU A 155 4.39 -10.67 17.60
CA GLU A 155 3.97 -10.38 18.98
C GLU A 155 2.50 -10.65 19.25
N GLY A 156 1.69 -10.88 18.23
CA GLY A 156 0.27 -11.19 18.36
C GLY A 156 -0.63 -10.00 18.66
N GLU A 157 -0.10 -8.78 18.63
CA GLU A 157 -0.88 -7.56 18.81
C GLU A 157 -0.36 -6.46 17.90
N VAL A 158 -1.21 -5.48 17.56
CA VAL A 158 -0.85 -4.40 16.63
C VAL A 158 0.32 -3.60 17.20
N ARG A 159 1.38 -3.47 16.38
CA ARG A 159 2.55 -2.64 16.66
C ARG A 159 2.70 -1.62 15.56
N LEU A 160 2.89 -0.38 15.92
CA LEU A 160 3.04 0.71 14.96
C LEU A 160 4.47 0.78 14.44
N HIS A 161 4.61 1.27 13.21
CA HIS A 161 5.91 1.50 12.59
C HIS A 161 6.65 2.58 13.38
N GLU A 162 7.88 2.29 13.81
CA GLU A 162 8.58 3.09 14.84
C GLU A 162 8.99 4.49 14.42
N GLU A 163 9.09 4.79 13.15
CA GLU A 163 9.50 6.11 12.73
C GLU A 163 8.56 7.21 13.22
N ASP A 164 7.31 6.86 13.49
CA ASP A 164 6.37 7.83 14.06
C ASP A 164 6.80 8.31 15.45
N CYS A 165 7.63 7.54 16.13
CA CYS A 165 8.09 7.91 17.47
C CYS A 165 9.13 9.01 17.44
N GLU A 166 9.82 9.21 16.32
CA GLU A 166 10.88 10.20 16.20
C GLU A 166 10.37 11.62 16.10
N VAL A 167 9.09 11.75 15.77
CA VAL A 167 8.44 13.05 15.55
C VAL A 167 7.94 13.64 16.86
N SER A 168 7.87 12.86 17.89
CA SER A 168 7.33 13.29 19.18
C SER A 168 8.33 14.07 20.02
#